data_82e298c4ac95403c9e5ee974ee3baecd
#
_entry.id   82e298c4ac95403c9e5ee974ee3baecd
#
_cell.length_a   1.000
_cell.length_b   1.000
_cell.length_c   1.000
_cell.angle_alpha   90.00
_cell.angle_beta   90.00
_cell.angle_gamma   90.00
#
_symmetry.space_group_name_H-M   'P 1'
#
loop_
_entity.id
_entity.type
_entity.pdbx_description
1 polymer ?
#
loop_
_entity_poly.entity_id
_entity_poly.type
_entity_poly.pdbx_seq_one_letter_code
_entity_poly.pdbx_strand_id
1 'polypeptide(L)'
;MELSRNTGQKPGSRALSAGRCFRQAQVMALALLFAGLMAGPVAAAVGGDLETIPIGDYVCELPGDATGPAGVHVPAEDFTVVTASSYRAGEQMGSYLLAEDLLTMTGGPLRGKRYKRQSEGFVRLLDDKGNPGDLRCVRRKRNNS
;
A
#
# COMPACT_ATOMS: atom_id res chain seq x y z
N MET A 1 -50.98 -3.55 44.66
CA MET A 1 -50.82 -2.27 45.42
C MET A 1 -50.04 -1.39 44.50
N GLU A 2 -50.58 -0.52 44.01
CA GLU A 2 -51.35 0.72 43.97
C GLU A 2 -50.69 1.64 42.95
N LEU A 3 -51.31 1.96 41.84
CA LEU A 3 -52.14 3.12 41.55
C LEU A 3 -51.50 4.49 41.87
N SER A 4 -51.23 5.28 40.87
CA SER A 4 -51.77 6.65 40.72
C SER A 4 -51.26 7.27 39.42
N ARG A 5 -52.05 7.37 38.42
CA ARG A 5 -52.78 8.50 37.83
C ARG A 5 -52.20 9.89 38.17
N ASN A 6 -51.81 10.65 37.19
CA ASN A 6 -52.42 11.97 37.03
C ASN A 6 -52.37 12.54 35.61
N THR A 7 -53.52 12.86 35.15
CA THR A 7 -53.93 13.62 33.98
C THR A 7 -53.60 15.12 34.17
N GLY A 8 -53.29 15.79 33.07
CA GLY A 8 -53.16 17.24 33.05
C GLY A 8 -53.02 17.80 31.64
N GLN A 9 -54.11 17.74 30.94
CA GLN A 9 -54.29 18.42 29.66
C GLN A 9 -54.70 19.87 29.92
N LYS A 10 -54.07 20.83 29.21
CA LYS A 10 -54.65 22.15 28.99
C LYS A 10 -54.21 22.75 27.66
N PRO A 11 -55.14 23.21 26.85
CA PRO A 11 -54.89 23.84 25.54
C PRO A 11 -54.85 25.38 25.66
N GLY A 12 -54.26 26.01 24.69
CA GLY A 12 -54.34 27.47 24.51
C GLY A 12 -53.12 28.01 23.80
N SER A 13 -53.18 28.51 22.73
CA SER A 13 -53.76 29.60 22.05
C SER A 13 -52.98 29.91 20.79
N ARG A 14 -53.65 30.07 19.72
CA ARG A 14 -53.17 30.60 18.44
C ARG A 14 -52.58 32.01 18.63
N ALA A 15 -51.41 32.25 18.08
CA ALA A 15 -51.00 33.57 17.65
C ALA A 15 -50.34 33.45 16.29
N LEU A 16 -51.01 33.87 15.27
CA LEU A 16 -50.50 34.16 13.96
C LEU A 16 -49.46 35.28 14.08
N SER A 17 -48.20 35.03 13.71
CA SER A 17 -47.22 36.06 13.41
C SER A 17 -46.80 35.90 11.97
N ALA A 18 -47.53 36.59 11.12
CA ALA A 18 -47.07 36.91 9.76
C ALA A 18 -45.89 37.85 9.86
N GLY A 19 -44.71 37.45 9.43
CA GLY A 19 -43.61 38.40 9.41
C GLY A 19 -42.20 37.82 9.26
N ARG A 20 -42.03 36.64 8.71
CA ARG A 20 -40.66 36.12 8.44
C ARG A 20 -40.46 35.49 7.06
N CYS A 21 -41.30 35.78 6.08
CA CYS A 21 -41.10 35.25 4.72
C CYS A 21 -40.19 36.10 3.82
N PHE A 22 -39.68 37.26 4.25
CA PHE A 22 -38.97 38.16 3.34
C PHE A 22 -37.42 38.16 3.55
N ARG A 23 -36.89 37.47 4.56
CA ARG A 23 -35.46 37.42 4.82
C ARG A 23 -34.74 36.12 4.35
N GLN A 24 -35.49 35.08 3.99
CA GLN A 24 -34.89 33.83 3.53
C GLN A 24 -34.59 33.79 2.04
N ALA A 25 -35.17 34.70 1.23
CA ALA A 25 -34.88 34.73 -0.21
C ALA A 25 -33.56 35.36 -0.59
N GLN A 26 -32.94 36.16 0.30
CA GLN A 26 -31.65 36.81 0.00
C GLN A 26 -30.42 36.01 0.43
N VAL A 27 -30.55 35.03 1.29
CA VAL A 27 -29.43 34.19 1.74
C VAL A 27 -29.17 33.03 0.78
N MET A 28 -30.15 32.60 0.01
CA MET A 28 -29.99 31.53 -0.99
C MET A 28 -29.30 31.99 -2.28
N ALA A 29 -29.30 33.28 -2.59
CA ALA A 29 -28.66 33.81 -3.80
C ALA A 29 -27.13 33.97 -3.65
N LEU A 30 -26.59 34.08 -2.43
CA LEU A 30 -25.12 34.16 -2.20
C LEU A 30 -24.45 32.80 -2.05
N ALA A 31 -25.19 31.72 -1.75
CA ALA A 31 -24.64 30.38 -1.57
C ALA A 31 -24.30 29.67 -2.89
N LEU A 32 -24.86 30.11 -4.00
CA LEU A 32 -24.63 29.50 -5.33
C LEU A 32 -23.40 30.05 -6.07
N LEU A 33 -22.79 31.14 -5.59
CA LEU A 33 -21.59 31.71 -6.20
C LEU A 33 -20.27 31.18 -5.64
N PHE A 34 -20.29 30.36 -4.58
CA PHE A 34 -19.07 29.79 -3.97
C PHE A 34 -18.81 28.32 -4.31
N ALA A 35 -19.69 27.66 -5.08
CA ALA A 35 -19.56 26.24 -5.43
C ALA A 35 -18.67 25.96 -6.67
N GLY A 36 -18.05 26.98 -7.24
CA GLY A 36 -17.39 26.88 -8.56
C GLY A 36 -15.86 26.80 -8.55
N LEU A 37 -15.15 26.87 -7.42
CA LEU A 37 -13.68 27.07 -7.44
C LEU A 37 -12.86 26.01 -6.66
N MET A 38 -13.37 24.82 -6.44
CA MET A 38 -12.57 23.72 -5.87
C MET A 38 -12.33 22.58 -6.89
N ALA A 39 -12.08 22.93 -8.15
CA ALA A 39 -11.38 22.02 -9.05
C ALA A 39 -9.88 22.15 -8.75
N GLY A 40 -9.42 21.55 -7.63
CA GLY A 40 -8.00 21.36 -7.39
C GLY A 40 -7.42 20.53 -8.54
N PRO A 41 -6.16 20.77 -8.96
CA PRO A 41 -5.51 19.92 -9.94
C PRO A 41 -5.50 18.49 -9.35
N VAL A 42 -6.17 17.59 -10.02
CA VAL A 42 -5.96 16.15 -9.80
C VAL A 42 -4.53 15.92 -10.27
N ALA A 43 -3.59 15.90 -9.33
CA ALA A 43 -2.26 15.43 -9.63
C ALA A 43 -2.43 13.98 -10.11
N ALA A 44 -2.28 13.76 -11.41
CA ALA A 44 -2.17 12.43 -11.95
C ALA A 44 -1.02 11.77 -11.19
N ALA A 45 -1.32 10.73 -10.43
CA ALA A 45 -0.29 9.88 -9.85
C ALA A 45 0.57 9.44 -11.03
N VAL A 46 1.84 9.81 -11.01
CA VAL A 46 2.83 9.28 -11.96
C VAL A 46 2.88 7.79 -11.66
N GLY A 47 2.13 7.01 -12.41
CA GLY A 47 2.16 5.56 -12.34
C GLY A 47 3.55 5.15 -12.81
N GLY A 48 4.42 4.74 -11.90
CA GLY A 48 5.67 4.09 -12.26
C GLY A 48 5.34 2.83 -13.06
N ASP A 49 6.16 2.52 -14.06
CA ASP A 49 6.02 1.30 -14.85
C ASP A 49 6.15 0.09 -13.93
N LEU A 50 5.10 -0.73 -13.90
CA LEU A 50 5.10 -1.99 -13.18
C LEU A 50 5.80 -3.04 -14.02
N GLU A 51 6.91 -3.52 -13.51
CA GLU A 51 7.72 -4.53 -14.16
C GLU A 51 7.69 -5.86 -13.38
N THR A 52 8.39 -6.84 -13.88
CA THR A 52 8.56 -8.14 -13.24
C THR A 52 10.02 -8.54 -13.22
N ILE A 53 10.44 -9.29 -12.19
CA ILE A 53 11.74 -9.95 -12.23
C ILE A 53 11.61 -11.32 -12.90
N PRO A 54 12.69 -11.84 -13.53
CA PRO A 54 12.66 -13.12 -14.21
C PRO A 54 12.23 -14.28 -13.29
N ILE A 55 11.38 -15.15 -13.82
CA ILE A 55 10.92 -16.35 -13.12
C ILE A 55 12.12 -17.28 -12.85
N GLY A 56 12.14 -17.90 -11.67
CA GLY A 56 13.16 -18.88 -11.29
C GLY A 56 13.59 -18.76 -9.83
N ASP A 57 14.59 -19.58 -9.49
CA ASP A 57 15.09 -19.68 -8.12
C ASP A 57 16.14 -18.59 -7.86
N TYR A 58 15.94 -17.83 -6.79
CA TYR A 58 16.88 -16.81 -6.30
C TYR A 58 17.56 -17.33 -5.05
N VAL A 59 18.89 -17.44 -5.13
CA VAL A 59 19.74 -17.86 -4.01
C VAL A 59 20.33 -16.61 -3.38
N CYS A 60 20.15 -16.48 -2.09
CA CYS A 60 20.56 -15.32 -1.33
C CYS A 60 21.85 -15.61 -0.55
N GLU A 61 22.78 -14.68 -0.58
CA GLU A 61 24.08 -14.83 0.05
C GLU A 61 24.59 -13.51 0.63
N LEU A 62 25.39 -13.61 1.68
CA LEU A 62 26.20 -12.52 2.22
C LEU A 62 27.61 -12.58 1.60
N PRO A 63 28.34 -11.47 1.57
CA PRO A 63 29.77 -11.50 1.20
C PRO A 63 30.55 -12.51 2.05
N GLY A 64 31.39 -13.29 1.42
CA GLY A 64 32.30 -14.18 2.10
C GLY A 64 33.64 -13.48 2.45
N ASP A 65 34.51 -14.21 3.13
CA ASP A 65 35.85 -13.74 3.47
C ASP A 65 36.82 -13.84 2.28
N ALA A 66 37.85 -13.01 2.30
CA ALA A 66 38.87 -12.98 1.24
C ALA A 66 39.65 -14.31 1.07
N THR A 67 39.66 -15.17 2.09
CA THR A 67 40.35 -16.47 2.11
C THR A 67 39.38 -17.66 2.04
N GLY A 68 38.06 -17.40 2.00
CA GLY A 68 36.97 -18.39 2.00
C GLY A 68 36.12 -18.36 0.74
N PRO A 69 34.92 -18.95 0.81
CA PRO A 69 33.94 -18.86 -0.27
C PRO A 69 33.58 -17.40 -0.57
N ALA A 70 33.37 -17.08 -1.86
CA ALA A 70 33.03 -15.74 -2.29
C ALA A 70 31.63 -15.24 -1.76
N GLY A 71 30.84 -16.15 -1.26
CA GLY A 71 29.55 -15.86 -0.63
C GLY A 71 29.17 -16.89 0.41
N VAL A 72 28.49 -16.46 1.45
CA VAL A 72 27.87 -17.31 2.48
C VAL A 72 26.38 -17.41 2.21
N HIS A 73 25.91 -18.59 1.83
CA HIS A 73 24.50 -18.85 1.52
C HIS A 73 23.60 -18.66 2.75
N VAL A 74 22.46 -17.99 2.56
CA VAL A 74 21.46 -17.72 3.58
C VAL A 74 20.12 -18.33 3.15
N PRO A 75 19.90 -19.64 3.40
CA PRO A 75 18.73 -20.36 2.88
C PRO A 75 17.38 -19.79 3.32
N ALA A 76 17.34 -19.15 4.49
CA ALA A 76 16.12 -18.52 5.02
C ALA A 76 15.65 -17.33 4.17
N GLU A 77 16.51 -16.80 3.32
CA GLU A 77 16.24 -15.66 2.46
C GLU A 77 15.98 -16.07 1.00
N ASP A 78 16.17 -17.34 0.67
CA ASP A 78 15.94 -17.85 -0.69
C ASP A 78 14.47 -17.77 -1.06
N PHE A 79 14.22 -17.47 -2.32
CA PHE A 79 12.86 -17.47 -2.87
C PHE A 79 12.84 -17.87 -4.35
N THR A 80 11.71 -18.39 -4.79
CA THR A 80 11.44 -18.71 -6.19
C THR A 80 10.38 -17.77 -6.73
N VAL A 81 10.67 -17.04 -7.79
CA VAL A 81 9.65 -16.29 -8.52
C VAL A 81 8.84 -17.25 -9.38
N VAL A 82 7.53 -17.28 -9.14
CA VAL A 82 6.59 -18.23 -9.77
C VAL A 82 5.83 -17.59 -10.91
N THR A 83 5.38 -16.35 -10.70
CA THR A 83 4.66 -15.56 -11.73
C THR A 83 5.12 -14.10 -11.69
N ALA A 84 4.51 -13.27 -12.54
CA ALA A 84 4.79 -11.84 -12.62
C ALA A 84 4.59 -11.04 -11.31
N SER A 85 3.89 -11.60 -10.31
CA SER A 85 3.58 -10.91 -9.06
C SER A 85 3.62 -11.81 -7.83
N SER A 86 4.03 -13.09 -8.00
CA SER A 86 4.07 -14.05 -6.89
C SER A 86 5.40 -14.77 -6.77
N TYR A 87 5.77 -15.05 -5.53
CA TYR A 87 6.95 -15.82 -5.19
C TYR A 87 6.60 -16.93 -4.18
N ARG A 88 7.51 -17.86 -4.00
CA ARG A 88 7.48 -18.88 -2.96
C ARG A 88 8.79 -18.83 -2.18
N ALA A 89 8.70 -18.86 -0.84
CA ALA A 89 9.84 -19.03 0.05
C ALA A 89 9.55 -20.20 0.99
N GLY A 90 10.39 -21.22 0.94
CA GLY A 90 10.07 -22.53 1.49
C GLY A 90 8.81 -23.09 0.83
N GLU A 91 7.82 -23.46 1.65
CA GLU A 91 6.53 -23.99 1.18
C GLU A 91 5.43 -22.91 1.07
N GLN A 92 5.71 -21.67 1.47
CA GLN A 92 4.71 -20.62 1.54
C GLN A 92 4.77 -19.69 0.32
N MET A 93 3.58 -19.35 -0.17
CA MET A 93 3.44 -18.35 -1.24
C MET A 93 3.40 -16.94 -0.70
N GLY A 94 3.91 -16.02 -1.49
CA GLY A 94 3.85 -14.60 -1.23
C GLY A 94 3.64 -13.81 -2.50
N SER A 95 3.43 -12.52 -2.35
CA SER A 95 3.27 -11.57 -3.45
C SER A 95 4.37 -10.51 -3.40
N TYR A 96 4.72 -9.99 -4.58
CA TYR A 96 5.66 -8.90 -4.72
C TYR A 96 5.18 -7.85 -5.73
N LEU A 97 5.75 -6.69 -5.65
CA LEU A 97 5.61 -5.59 -6.60
C LEU A 97 6.99 -5.12 -7.01
N LEU A 98 7.22 -4.98 -8.30
CA LEU A 98 8.39 -4.30 -8.86
C LEU A 98 7.94 -3.00 -9.50
N ALA A 99 8.41 -1.88 -8.95
CA ALA A 99 8.21 -0.56 -9.50
C ALA A 99 9.60 0.03 -9.81
N GLU A 100 9.88 0.27 -11.06
CA GLU A 100 11.22 0.65 -11.53
C GLU A 100 12.27 -0.39 -11.09
N ASP A 101 13.19 -0.02 -10.20
CA ASP A 101 14.21 -0.92 -9.66
C ASP A 101 13.91 -1.39 -8.24
N LEU A 102 12.77 -0.99 -7.66
CA LEU A 102 12.39 -1.34 -6.30
C LEU A 102 11.46 -2.55 -6.28
N LEU A 103 11.99 -3.70 -5.85
CA LEU A 103 11.23 -4.91 -5.57
C LEU A 103 10.75 -4.88 -4.11
N THR A 104 9.45 -4.89 -3.89
CA THR A 104 8.84 -4.91 -2.56
C THR A 104 8.06 -6.20 -2.36
N MET A 105 8.36 -6.96 -1.32
CA MET A 105 7.60 -8.14 -0.92
C MET A 105 6.34 -7.68 -0.17
N THR A 106 5.17 -7.80 -0.82
CA THR A 106 3.89 -7.26 -0.32
C THR A 106 3.10 -8.25 0.51
N GLY A 107 3.37 -9.55 0.38
CA GLY A 107 2.72 -10.61 1.14
C GLY A 107 3.61 -11.83 1.31
N GLY A 108 3.22 -12.77 2.18
CA GLY A 108 3.95 -14.02 2.44
C GLY A 108 5.12 -13.90 3.43
N PRO A 109 6.03 -14.91 3.46
CA PRO A 109 7.07 -15.01 4.48
C PRO A 109 8.08 -13.85 4.48
N LEU A 110 8.37 -13.28 3.31
CA LEU A 110 9.32 -12.17 3.17
C LEU A 110 8.65 -10.79 3.17
N ARG A 111 7.38 -10.71 3.57
CA ARG A 111 6.61 -9.46 3.57
C ARG A 111 7.36 -8.32 4.27
N GLY A 112 7.36 -7.15 3.62
CA GLY A 112 8.02 -5.93 4.12
C GLY A 112 9.47 -5.80 3.69
N LYS A 113 10.11 -6.85 3.20
CA LYS A 113 11.46 -6.75 2.64
C LYS A 113 11.43 -6.00 1.32
N ARG A 114 12.44 -5.15 1.13
CA ARG A 114 12.63 -4.36 -0.07
C ARG A 114 14.00 -4.66 -0.65
N TYR A 115 14.05 -4.82 -1.95
CA TYR A 115 15.27 -5.09 -2.67
C TYR A 115 15.43 -4.09 -3.80
N LYS A 116 16.67 -3.67 -4.07
CA LYS A 116 17.01 -2.93 -5.27
C LYS A 116 17.47 -3.90 -6.35
N ARG A 117 16.83 -3.84 -7.51
CA ARG A 117 17.26 -4.55 -8.71
C ARG A 117 18.56 -3.94 -9.20
N GLN A 118 19.58 -4.76 -9.36
CA GLN A 118 20.89 -4.38 -9.92
C GLN A 118 20.99 -4.77 -11.38
N SER A 119 20.37 -5.90 -11.74
CA SER A 119 20.25 -6.38 -13.11
C SER A 119 19.14 -7.43 -13.19
N GLU A 120 18.87 -7.96 -14.40
CA GLU A 120 17.98 -9.10 -14.56
C GLU A 120 18.46 -10.32 -13.77
N GLY A 121 17.73 -10.67 -12.73
CA GLY A 121 18.06 -11.80 -11.86
C GLY A 121 19.11 -11.51 -10.79
N PHE A 122 19.41 -10.24 -10.51
CA PHE A 122 20.24 -9.85 -9.37
C PHE A 122 19.57 -8.72 -8.59
N VAL A 123 19.29 -8.97 -7.32
CA VAL A 123 18.68 -8.00 -6.40
C VAL A 123 19.49 -7.92 -5.09
N ARG A 124 19.53 -6.74 -4.47
CA ARG A 124 20.13 -6.50 -3.15
C ARG A 124 19.10 -6.06 -2.14
N LEU A 125 19.12 -6.66 -0.95
CA LEU A 125 18.27 -6.25 0.16
C LEU A 125 18.60 -4.81 0.56
N LEU A 126 17.55 -4.01 0.79
CA LEU A 126 17.69 -2.65 1.32
C LEU A 126 17.53 -2.66 2.85
N ASP A 127 18.31 -1.82 3.50
CA ASP A 127 18.11 -1.51 4.91
C ASP A 127 16.85 -0.65 5.15
N ASP A 128 16.55 -0.34 6.41
CA ASP A 128 15.40 0.50 6.79
C ASP A 128 15.49 1.93 6.24
N LYS A 129 16.68 2.39 5.93
CA LYS A 129 16.95 3.71 5.35
C LYS A 129 16.87 3.71 3.82
N GLY A 130 16.71 2.53 3.20
CA GLY A 130 16.68 2.35 1.76
C GLY A 130 18.04 2.22 1.09
N ASN A 131 19.11 2.02 1.85
CA ASN A 131 20.44 1.77 1.28
C ASN A 131 20.62 0.29 0.97
N PRO A 132 21.36 -0.06 -0.11
CA PRO A 132 21.72 -1.44 -0.40
C PRO A 132 22.57 -2.05 0.71
N GLY A 133 22.07 -3.12 1.33
CA GLY A 133 22.77 -3.91 2.32
C GLY A 133 23.71 -4.95 1.69
N ASP A 134 24.27 -5.82 2.55
CA ASP A 134 25.22 -6.86 2.12
C ASP A 134 24.53 -8.08 1.51
N LEU A 135 23.29 -8.38 1.91
CA LEU A 135 22.56 -9.52 1.37
C LEU A 135 22.21 -9.29 -0.10
N ARG A 136 22.65 -10.21 -0.93
CA ARG A 136 22.36 -10.23 -2.37
C ARG A 136 21.69 -11.53 -2.76
N CYS A 137 20.72 -11.47 -3.69
CA CYS A 137 20.04 -12.63 -4.21
C CYS A 137 20.23 -12.69 -5.72
N VAL A 138 20.70 -13.84 -6.21
CA VAL A 138 21.03 -14.06 -7.60
C VAL A 138 20.19 -15.20 -8.14
N ARG A 139 19.57 -14.98 -9.33
CA ARG A 139 18.81 -16.03 -10.01
C ARG A 139 19.74 -17.14 -10.47
N ARG A 140 19.45 -18.36 -10.02
CA ARG A 140 20.16 -19.55 -10.49
C ARG A 140 19.78 -19.83 -11.96
N LYS A 141 20.77 -19.84 -12.83
CA LYS A 141 20.57 -20.33 -14.20
C LYS A 141 20.45 -21.85 -14.15
N ARG A 142 19.38 -22.41 -14.67
CA ARG A 142 19.30 -23.85 -14.91
C ARG A 142 20.20 -24.15 -16.12
N ASN A 143 21.32 -24.79 -15.90
CA ASN A 143 22.11 -25.38 -16.98
C ASN A 143 21.33 -26.61 -17.44
N ASN A 144 20.65 -26.55 -18.56
CA ASN A 144 20.15 -27.73 -19.24
C ASN A 144 21.36 -28.43 -19.88
N SER A 145 21.89 -29.40 -19.17
CA SER A 145 22.87 -30.36 -19.70
C SER A 145 22.10 -31.53 -20.30
#